data_0c6260436049b469659d00b03175f212
#
_entry.id   0c6260436049b469659d00b03175f212
#
_cell.length_a   1.000
_cell.length_b   1.000
_cell.length_c   1.000
_cell.angle_alpha   90.00
_cell.angle_beta   90.00
_cell.angle_gamma   90.00
#
_symmetry.space_group_name_H-M   'P 1'
#
loop_
_entity.id
_entity.type
_entity.pdbx_description
1 polymer ?
#
loop_
_entity_poly.entity_id
_entity_poly.type
_entity_poly.pdbx_seq_one_letter_code
_entity_poly.pdbx_strand_id
1 'polypeptide(L)'
;MAAIAVIIADLQRTRLGLPSRLNERLGDRTVLAHTVGRAAKVRRVESVVIVHPTGQDMQPLLEGCAFDKPVHTFADADGLTDRYSAMRIASRKWALPNWRGGLGGALCYDELLPAAPILAAMREHGATSALLAGGDWPFLDAELCSRVLALNLEHPEAMRMTFTQAPPGLTGVAVSAELLEQMAGTLATFGQVIAYDPKRQQADPIGRDVCVQIAPAIRNCARRFIYDTPRSIAMLRAVAARFDDEALVQADAQAIVNAFHAMASNGQADAALLGFADMPQQVTLELNTRRLANGPIVPQHHIDLSRDPIPTQTAMRIVQQLGEAGDVALTLGGMGDPLLHEDFADIIVAAHMAGVFGIAVETDLLVEPDVFLRLLDLPVDVVTVRLNADCAATYRRVMGVDRFGDVIKAIETLLNERNRRSADATNTAVQPGVPWIVPRMIKTADNVGDLESFFDRWIYYTRHAVIESPTDGGGVIADQSVLPLAPPRRYPCRQITRRMTILCDGSVAQCDQDWFGRAAAGNAGDQPVAQLWHALQPLRRQHAQGAWEASPLCGNCRQWYRA
;
A
#
# COMPACT_ATOMS: atom_id res chain seq x y z
N MET A 1 -20.92 -9.98 27.52
CA MET A 1 -19.90 -10.49 26.59
C MET A 1 -18.59 -9.81 26.96
N ALA A 2 -17.55 -10.59 27.27
CA ALA A 2 -16.24 -10.06 27.61
C ALA A 2 -15.52 -9.58 26.35
N ALA A 3 -14.95 -8.39 26.41
CA ALA A 3 -14.16 -7.82 25.33
C ALA A 3 -12.81 -7.35 25.83
N ILE A 4 -11.76 -7.61 25.07
CA ILE A 4 -10.39 -7.17 25.35
C ILE A 4 -9.86 -6.27 24.23
N ALA A 5 -8.86 -5.45 24.55
CA ALA A 5 -8.04 -4.82 23.53
C ALA A 5 -6.80 -5.68 23.27
N VAL A 6 -6.59 -6.09 22.04
CA VAL A 6 -5.42 -6.85 21.62
C VAL A 6 -4.47 -5.92 20.87
N ILE A 7 -3.26 -5.77 21.42
CA ILE A 7 -2.19 -4.94 20.87
C ILE A 7 -1.10 -5.84 20.30
N ILE A 8 -0.93 -5.80 18.98
CA ILE A 8 0.10 -6.59 18.30
C ILE A 8 1.43 -5.83 18.35
N ALA A 9 2.43 -6.38 19.00
CA ALA A 9 3.72 -5.73 19.22
C ALA A 9 4.89 -6.68 18.94
N ASP A 10 5.92 -6.19 18.28
CA ASP A 10 7.18 -6.88 18.08
C ASP A 10 8.33 -5.88 18.26
N LEU A 11 9.28 -6.19 19.16
CA LEU A 11 10.42 -5.30 19.47
C LEU A 11 11.47 -5.27 18.36
N GLN A 12 11.47 -6.24 17.46
CA GLN A 12 12.47 -6.33 16.42
C GLN A 12 11.99 -5.75 15.09
N ARG A 13 10.73 -6.03 14.72
CA ARG A 13 10.19 -5.67 13.40
C ARG A 13 8.79 -5.09 13.50
N THR A 14 8.51 -4.09 12.67
CA THR A 14 7.14 -3.62 12.43
C THR A 14 6.37 -4.70 11.64
N ARG A 15 5.05 -4.56 11.56
CA ARG A 15 4.22 -5.45 10.73
C ARG A 15 4.56 -5.39 9.24
N LEU A 16 5.24 -4.33 8.78
CA LEU A 16 5.75 -4.17 7.42
C LEU A 16 7.16 -4.76 7.21
N GLY A 17 7.76 -5.36 8.24
CA GLY A 17 9.11 -5.95 8.19
C GLY A 17 10.25 -4.95 8.42
N LEU A 18 9.95 -3.67 8.67
CA LEU A 18 10.95 -2.65 9.00
C LEU A 18 11.39 -2.76 10.47
N PRO A 19 12.55 -2.18 10.86
CA PRO A 19 12.98 -2.17 12.26
C PRO A 19 11.93 -1.53 13.17
N SER A 20 11.58 -2.23 14.25
CA SER A 20 10.65 -1.72 15.27
C SER A 20 11.27 -0.61 16.09
N ARG A 21 10.44 0.36 16.51
CA ARG A 21 10.83 1.51 17.31
C ARG A 21 9.87 1.75 18.49
N LEU A 22 9.29 0.68 19.01
CA LEU A 22 8.34 0.73 20.12
C LEU A 22 8.93 1.32 21.41
N ASN A 23 10.26 1.22 21.58
CA ASN A 23 11.03 1.75 22.70
C ASN A 23 11.35 3.25 22.58
N GLU A 24 11.15 3.86 21.41
CA GLU A 24 11.37 5.29 21.25
C GLU A 24 10.31 6.09 22.01
N ARG A 25 10.66 7.32 22.40
CA ARG A 25 9.78 8.19 23.18
C ARG A 25 9.12 9.25 22.31
N LEU A 26 7.84 9.48 22.61
CA LEU A 26 7.07 10.63 22.20
C LEU A 26 6.66 11.37 23.48
N GLY A 27 7.30 12.50 23.78
CA GLY A 27 7.19 13.13 25.09
C GLY A 27 7.78 12.25 26.20
N ASP A 28 7.06 12.09 27.29
CA ASP A 28 7.50 11.33 28.46
C ASP A 28 7.32 9.81 28.37
N ARG A 29 6.59 9.32 27.35
CA ARG A 29 6.22 7.89 27.21
C ARG A 29 6.85 7.24 25.98
N THR A 30 7.02 5.92 26.06
CA THR A 30 7.38 5.12 24.88
C THR A 30 6.21 5.05 23.89
N VAL A 31 6.48 4.77 22.62
CA VAL A 31 5.46 4.54 21.59
C VAL A 31 4.46 3.47 22.02
N LEU A 32 4.95 2.34 22.55
CA LEU A 32 4.09 1.27 23.08
C LEU A 32 3.22 1.74 24.24
N ALA A 33 3.78 2.48 25.19
CA ALA A 33 3.04 2.97 26.37
C ALA A 33 1.92 3.94 25.98
N HIS A 34 2.12 4.78 24.96
CA HIS A 34 1.04 5.60 24.41
C HIS A 34 -0.10 4.74 23.87
N THR A 35 0.21 3.74 23.05
CA THR A 35 -0.81 2.86 22.47
C THR A 35 -1.58 2.09 23.54
N VAL A 36 -0.86 1.46 24.48
CA VAL A 36 -1.46 0.68 25.59
C VAL A 36 -2.32 1.59 26.48
N GLY A 37 -1.82 2.79 26.85
CA GLY A 37 -2.56 3.73 27.68
C GLY A 37 -3.86 4.21 27.01
N ARG A 38 -3.86 4.41 25.70
CA ARG A 38 -5.06 4.78 24.93
C ARG A 38 -6.02 3.61 24.79
N ALA A 39 -5.52 2.39 24.55
CA ALA A 39 -6.32 1.18 24.51
C ALA A 39 -7.00 0.89 25.88
N ALA A 40 -6.30 1.14 26.99
CA ALA A 40 -6.85 0.99 28.34
C ALA A 40 -7.99 1.97 28.66
N LYS A 41 -8.09 3.10 27.97
CA LYS A 41 -9.20 4.07 28.09
C LYS A 41 -10.45 3.68 27.30
N VAL A 42 -10.38 2.67 26.44
CA VAL A 42 -11.52 2.25 25.62
C VAL A 42 -12.62 1.68 26.53
N ARG A 43 -13.83 2.21 26.40
CA ARG A 43 -14.97 1.71 27.18
C ARG A 43 -15.32 0.29 26.75
N ARG A 44 -15.85 -0.51 27.68
CA ARG A 44 -16.21 -1.93 27.52
C ARG A 44 -15.05 -2.89 27.28
N VAL A 45 -13.81 -2.43 27.25
CA VAL A 45 -12.61 -3.28 27.32
C VAL A 45 -12.38 -3.65 28.77
N GLU A 46 -12.23 -4.93 29.08
CA GLU A 46 -11.96 -5.44 30.44
C GLU A 46 -10.45 -5.40 30.76
N SER A 47 -9.62 -5.72 29.76
CA SER A 47 -8.14 -5.67 29.87
C SER A 47 -7.50 -5.40 28.52
N VAL A 48 -6.23 -5.00 28.55
CA VAL A 48 -5.37 -4.90 27.37
C VAL A 48 -4.44 -6.11 27.34
N VAL A 49 -4.36 -6.81 26.21
CA VAL A 49 -3.46 -7.96 26.01
C VAL A 49 -2.47 -7.63 24.90
N ILE A 50 -1.19 -7.60 25.23
CA ILE A 50 -0.11 -7.39 24.25
C ILE A 50 0.31 -8.75 23.73
N VAL A 51 0.04 -9.00 22.45
CA VAL A 51 0.44 -10.23 21.75
C VAL A 51 1.77 -9.97 21.06
N HIS A 52 2.77 -10.77 21.39
CA HIS A 52 4.16 -10.54 20.94
C HIS A 52 4.91 -11.87 20.68
N PRO A 53 6.01 -11.87 19.90
CA PRO A 53 6.84 -13.06 19.72
C PRO A 53 7.44 -13.55 21.04
N THR A 54 7.55 -14.88 21.18
CA THR A 54 8.23 -15.50 22.34
C THR A 54 9.66 -14.95 22.51
N GLY A 55 10.07 -14.78 23.77
CA GLY A 55 11.43 -14.31 24.11
C GLY A 55 11.58 -12.79 24.11
N GLN A 56 10.51 -12.03 23.90
CA GLN A 56 10.51 -10.57 24.04
C GLN A 56 9.85 -10.16 25.36
N ASP A 57 10.42 -9.12 26.02
CA ASP A 57 9.87 -8.54 27.25
C ASP A 57 9.33 -7.14 26.99
N MET A 58 8.04 -6.94 27.16
CA MET A 58 7.35 -5.67 26.96
C MET A 58 7.33 -4.78 28.22
N GLN A 59 7.61 -5.34 29.39
CA GLN A 59 7.48 -4.63 30.68
C GLN A 59 8.36 -3.38 30.77
N PRO A 60 9.65 -3.38 30.35
CA PRO A 60 10.49 -2.19 30.43
C PRO A 60 9.95 -0.99 29.65
N LEU A 61 9.14 -1.23 28.60
CA LEU A 61 8.55 -0.15 27.81
C LEU A 61 7.33 0.48 28.48
N LEU A 62 6.78 -0.17 29.50
CA LEU A 62 5.57 0.24 30.23
C LEU A 62 5.88 0.78 31.62
N GLU A 63 7.14 0.69 32.05
CA GLU A 63 7.57 1.13 33.39
C GLU A 63 7.21 2.60 33.65
N GLY A 64 6.74 2.88 34.89
CA GLY A 64 6.35 4.22 35.31
C GLY A 64 5.01 4.71 34.75
N CYS A 65 4.31 3.91 33.96
CA CYS A 65 2.99 4.23 33.44
C CYS A 65 1.87 3.57 34.24
N ALA A 66 0.88 4.35 34.65
CA ALA A 66 -0.38 3.84 35.20
C ALA A 66 -1.41 3.70 34.06
N PHE A 67 -2.15 2.60 34.07
CA PHE A 67 -3.18 2.30 33.08
C PHE A 67 -4.54 2.09 33.76
N ASP A 68 -5.62 2.54 33.11
CA ASP A 68 -6.99 2.45 33.63
C ASP A 68 -7.54 1.01 33.68
N LYS A 69 -6.85 0.09 33.00
CA LYS A 69 -7.23 -1.32 32.89
C LYS A 69 -6.01 -2.21 33.13
N PRO A 70 -6.22 -3.49 33.56
CA PRO A 70 -5.15 -4.48 33.61
C PRO A 70 -4.48 -4.67 32.25
N VAL A 71 -3.14 -4.79 32.24
CA VAL A 71 -2.35 -5.04 31.05
C VAL A 71 -1.66 -6.40 31.20
N HIS A 72 -1.90 -7.29 30.25
CA HIS A 72 -1.33 -8.63 30.18
C HIS A 72 -0.49 -8.79 28.93
N THR A 73 0.37 -9.80 28.91
CA THR A 73 1.14 -10.20 27.73
C THR A 73 0.77 -11.61 27.32
N PHE A 74 0.79 -11.86 26.01
CA PHE A 74 0.60 -13.18 25.41
C PHE A 74 1.73 -13.43 24.42
N ALA A 75 2.55 -14.46 24.67
CA ALA A 75 3.69 -14.81 23.84
C ALA A 75 3.27 -15.80 22.74
N ASP A 76 3.48 -15.42 21.48
CA ASP A 76 3.23 -16.26 20.31
C ASP A 76 4.50 -16.98 19.87
N ALA A 77 4.44 -18.31 19.74
CA ALA A 77 5.58 -19.14 19.35
C ALA A 77 5.92 -19.02 17.86
N ASP A 78 4.94 -18.69 17.02
CA ASP A 78 5.10 -18.56 15.57
C ASP A 78 5.58 -17.16 15.15
N GLY A 79 5.89 -16.28 16.11
CA GLY A 79 6.49 -14.97 15.89
C GLY A 79 5.57 -14.02 15.13
N LEU A 80 4.27 -14.10 15.35
CA LEU A 80 3.22 -13.29 14.69
C LEU A 80 3.17 -13.48 13.17
N THR A 81 3.54 -14.66 12.69
CA THR A 81 3.55 -14.99 11.26
C THR A 81 2.72 -16.23 10.95
N ASP A 82 2.25 -16.31 9.72
CA ASP A 82 1.70 -17.50 9.10
C ASP A 82 2.13 -17.57 7.64
N ARG A 83 1.77 -18.66 6.95
CA ARG A 83 2.09 -18.89 5.54
C ARG A 83 1.60 -17.78 4.57
N TYR A 84 0.74 -16.88 5.01
CA TYR A 84 0.17 -15.80 4.19
C TYR A 84 0.64 -14.40 4.60
N SER A 85 1.43 -14.29 5.66
CA SER A 85 1.87 -12.99 6.19
C SER A 85 2.64 -12.17 5.15
N ALA A 86 3.58 -12.78 4.43
CA ALA A 86 4.32 -12.10 3.37
C ALA A 86 3.39 -11.55 2.27
N MET A 87 2.37 -12.32 1.89
CA MET A 87 1.40 -11.92 0.87
C MET A 87 0.51 -10.76 1.34
N ARG A 88 0.07 -10.76 2.61
CA ARG A 88 -0.69 -9.64 3.20
C ARG A 88 0.15 -8.36 3.25
N ILE A 89 1.41 -8.46 3.68
CA ILE A 89 2.32 -7.32 3.73
C ILE A 89 2.59 -6.77 2.33
N ALA A 90 2.94 -7.63 1.36
CA ALA A 90 3.15 -7.23 -0.02
C ALA A 90 1.94 -6.48 -0.61
N SER A 91 0.71 -6.91 -0.26
CA SER A 91 -0.52 -6.25 -0.73
C SER A 91 -0.69 -4.81 -0.26
N ARG A 92 -0.07 -4.44 0.87
CA ARG A 92 -0.23 -3.12 1.51
C ARG A 92 0.84 -2.10 1.11
N LYS A 93 2.01 -2.51 0.65
CA LYS A 93 3.18 -1.64 0.42
C LYS A 93 2.91 -0.42 -0.46
N TRP A 94 2.01 -0.53 -1.43
CA TRP A 94 1.63 0.60 -2.31
C TRP A 94 0.40 1.40 -1.82
N ALA A 95 -0.22 1.01 -0.70
CA ALA A 95 -1.45 1.62 -0.20
C ALA A 95 -1.35 2.16 1.25
N LEU A 96 -0.16 2.31 1.80
CA LEU A 96 0.11 2.63 3.22
C LEU A 96 -0.66 3.84 3.77
N PRO A 97 -0.81 4.98 3.06
CA PRO A 97 -1.49 6.15 3.62
C PRO A 97 -3.00 6.01 3.73
N ASN A 98 -3.57 4.97 3.13
CA ASN A 98 -5.02 4.78 3.09
C ASN A 98 -5.43 3.59 3.96
N TRP A 99 -6.58 3.70 4.62
CA TRP A 99 -7.15 2.58 5.37
C TRP A 99 -7.56 1.41 4.46
N ARG A 100 -7.85 1.68 3.16
CA ARG A 100 -8.23 0.72 2.11
C ARG A 100 -7.31 0.89 0.90
N GLY A 101 -7.22 -0.13 0.03
CA GLY A 101 -6.53 -0.02 -1.26
C GLY A 101 -5.38 -1.03 -1.46
N GLY A 102 -5.19 -2.00 -0.56
CA GLY A 102 -4.27 -3.11 -0.80
C GLY A 102 -4.77 -4.09 -1.86
N LEU A 103 -3.86 -4.87 -2.44
CA LEU A 103 -4.19 -5.98 -3.34
C LEU A 103 -5.09 -6.99 -2.63
N GLY A 104 -5.97 -7.67 -3.37
CA GLY A 104 -6.95 -8.57 -2.78
C GLY A 104 -7.96 -7.87 -1.85
N GLY A 105 -8.08 -6.54 -1.95
CA GLY A 105 -8.97 -5.73 -1.13
C GLY A 105 -8.47 -5.46 0.28
N ALA A 106 -7.20 -5.74 0.59
CA ALA A 106 -6.66 -5.61 1.95
C ALA A 106 -6.80 -4.19 2.52
N LEU A 107 -7.08 -4.13 3.83
CA LEU A 107 -7.19 -2.93 4.65
C LEU A 107 -5.93 -2.74 5.50
N CYS A 108 -5.76 -1.57 6.12
CA CYS A 108 -4.69 -1.37 7.11
C CYS A 108 -4.79 -2.35 8.30
N TYR A 109 -5.97 -2.84 8.61
CA TYR A 109 -6.19 -3.82 9.69
C TYR A 109 -5.66 -5.22 9.32
N ASP A 110 -5.54 -5.55 8.03
CA ASP A 110 -4.95 -6.82 7.59
C ASP A 110 -3.44 -6.91 7.91
N GLU A 111 -2.81 -5.78 8.19
CA GLU A 111 -1.44 -5.72 8.68
C GLU A 111 -1.30 -6.31 10.10
N LEU A 112 -2.38 -6.40 10.87
CA LEU A 112 -2.40 -6.94 12.24
C LEU A 112 -2.49 -8.48 12.27
N LEU A 113 -2.85 -9.13 11.16
CA LEU A 113 -2.94 -10.59 11.08
C LEU A 113 -1.54 -11.23 11.14
N PRO A 114 -1.39 -12.48 11.62
CA PRO A 114 -2.36 -13.58 11.54
C PRO A 114 -3.39 -13.62 12.66
N ALA A 115 -4.52 -14.29 12.38
CA ALA A 115 -5.65 -14.38 13.30
C ALA A 115 -5.40 -15.37 14.46
N ALA A 116 -4.57 -16.40 14.27
CA ALA A 116 -4.39 -17.48 15.23
C ALA A 116 -3.89 -17.00 16.61
N PRO A 117 -2.80 -16.22 16.75
CA PRO A 117 -2.34 -15.74 18.04
C PRO A 117 -3.34 -14.78 18.71
N ILE A 118 -4.06 -13.97 17.92
CA ILE A 118 -5.11 -13.08 18.44
C ILE A 118 -6.22 -13.93 19.09
N LEU A 119 -6.69 -14.94 18.35
CA LEU A 119 -7.73 -15.86 18.82
C LEU A 119 -7.30 -16.65 20.07
N ALA A 120 -6.03 -17.09 20.12
CA ALA A 120 -5.49 -17.77 21.29
C ALA A 120 -5.49 -16.86 22.54
N ALA A 121 -5.05 -15.61 22.39
CA ALA A 121 -5.11 -14.62 23.46
C ALA A 121 -6.56 -14.34 23.91
N MET A 122 -7.51 -14.21 22.96
CA MET A 122 -8.93 -14.05 23.30
C MET A 122 -9.48 -15.22 24.09
N ARG A 123 -9.13 -16.45 23.73
CA ARG A 123 -9.57 -17.67 24.45
C ARG A 123 -9.01 -17.73 25.86
N GLU A 124 -7.73 -17.39 26.05
CA GLU A 124 -7.10 -17.36 27.38
C GLU A 124 -7.81 -16.37 28.32
N HIS A 125 -8.27 -15.25 27.78
CA HIS A 125 -8.99 -14.23 28.55
C HIS A 125 -10.52 -14.37 28.51
N GLY A 126 -11.06 -15.45 27.94
CA GLY A 126 -12.50 -15.68 27.85
C GLY A 126 -13.27 -14.63 27.04
N ALA A 127 -12.59 -13.94 26.13
CA ALA A 127 -13.18 -12.85 25.34
C ALA A 127 -13.87 -13.37 24.07
N THR A 128 -15.07 -12.86 23.80
CA THR A 128 -15.84 -13.17 22.58
C THR A 128 -15.65 -12.12 21.48
N SER A 129 -15.18 -10.93 21.85
CA SER A 129 -14.86 -9.84 20.95
C SER A 129 -13.54 -9.19 21.34
N ALA A 130 -12.81 -8.66 20.34
CA ALA A 130 -11.57 -7.92 20.56
C ALA A 130 -11.52 -6.63 19.73
N LEU A 131 -10.97 -5.58 20.34
CA LEU A 131 -10.48 -4.42 19.62
C LEU A 131 -9.02 -4.66 19.26
N LEU A 132 -8.68 -4.67 17.96
CA LEU A 132 -7.32 -4.90 17.46
C LEU A 132 -6.64 -3.57 17.12
N ALA A 133 -5.38 -3.41 17.54
CA ALA A 133 -4.49 -2.32 17.11
C ALA A 133 -3.03 -2.78 17.10
N GLY A 134 -2.15 -2.06 16.39
CA GLY A 134 -0.71 -2.27 16.46
C GLY A 134 -0.08 -1.56 17.65
N GLY A 135 1.00 -2.10 18.21
CA GLY A 135 1.75 -1.47 19.30
C GLY A 135 2.40 -0.13 18.92
N ASP A 136 2.57 0.09 17.63
CA ASP A 136 3.10 1.27 16.97
C ASP A 136 2.03 2.31 16.56
N TRP A 137 0.83 2.28 17.19
CA TRP A 137 -0.28 3.23 16.95
C TRP A 137 -0.44 4.25 18.10
N PRO A 138 0.56 5.14 18.35
CA PRO A 138 0.58 5.98 19.54
C PRO A 138 -0.55 7.01 19.62
N PHE A 139 -1.26 7.27 18.52
CA PHE A 139 -2.37 8.23 18.43
C PHE A 139 -3.74 7.55 18.31
N LEU A 140 -3.86 6.29 18.75
CA LEU A 140 -5.13 5.57 18.80
C LEU A 140 -6.18 6.36 19.57
N ASP A 141 -7.34 6.64 18.95
CA ASP A 141 -8.42 7.40 19.58
C ASP A 141 -9.32 6.48 20.40
N ALA A 142 -9.30 6.62 21.72
CA ALA A 142 -10.05 5.80 22.65
C ALA A 142 -11.58 5.94 22.50
N GLU A 143 -12.07 7.13 22.17
CA GLU A 143 -13.51 7.37 21.99
C GLU A 143 -14.03 6.73 20.69
N LEU A 144 -13.32 6.92 19.57
CA LEU A 144 -13.68 6.27 18.32
C LEU A 144 -13.59 4.74 18.45
N CYS A 145 -12.56 4.21 19.11
CA CYS A 145 -12.43 2.79 19.40
C CYS A 145 -13.57 2.28 20.29
N SER A 146 -14.02 3.07 21.28
CA SER A 146 -15.17 2.74 22.13
C SER A 146 -16.46 2.62 21.33
N ARG A 147 -16.67 3.51 20.36
CA ARG A 147 -17.83 3.47 19.46
C ARG A 147 -17.78 2.25 18.53
N VAL A 148 -16.59 1.95 17.99
CA VAL A 148 -16.36 0.77 17.13
C VAL A 148 -16.65 -0.51 17.90
N LEU A 149 -16.13 -0.64 19.12
CA LEU A 149 -16.35 -1.82 19.95
C LEU A 149 -17.81 -1.92 20.43
N ALA A 150 -18.45 -0.82 20.82
CA ALA A 150 -19.85 -0.81 21.24
C ALA A 150 -20.76 -1.36 20.14
N LEU A 151 -20.57 -0.90 18.90
CA LEU A 151 -21.32 -1.36 17.73
C LEU A 151 -21.14 -2.88 17.47
N ASN A 152 -19.93 -3.41 17.63
CA ASN A 152 -19.65 -4.85 17.51
C ASN A 152 -20.38 -5.66 18.61
N LEU A 153 -20.42 -5.13 19.83
CA LEU A 153 -21.02 -5.83 20.98
C LEU A 153 -22.55 -5.75 21.01
N GLU A 154 -23.17 -4.82 20.29
CA GLU A 154 -24.64 -4.70 20.22
C GLU A 154 -25.27 -5.82 19.39
N HIS A 155 -24.61 -6.23 18.29
CA HIS A 155 -25.10 -7.26 17.37
C HIS A 155 -23.95 -8.15 16.87
N PRO A 156 -23.31 -8.95 17.73
CA PRO A 156 -22.08 -9.67 17.39
C PRO A 156 -22.27 -10.72 16.29
N GLU A 157 -23.44 -11.33 16.18
CA GLU A 157 -23.79 -12.29 15.13
C GLU A 157 -23.93 -11.65 13.74
N ALA A 158 -24.38 -10.38 13.70
CA ALA A 158 -24.54 -9.63 12.45
C ALA A 158 -23.32 -8.77 12.14
N MET A 159 -22.68 -8.19 13.17
CA MET A 159 -21.59 -7.23 13.07
C MET A 159 -20.26 -7.84 13.49
N ARG A 160 -19.88 -8.96 12.86
CA ARG A 160 -18.66 -9.69 13.20
C ARG A 160 -17.37 -8.87 13.08
N MET A 161 -17.40 -7.78 12.30
CA MET A 161 -16.35 -6.79 12.14
C MET A 161 -16.97 -5.39 12.11
N THR A 162 -16.48 -4.48 12.95
CA THR A 162 -16.85 -3.05 12.92
C THR A 162 -15.61 -2.19 12.90
N PHE A 163 -15.66 -1.05 12.20
CA PHE A 163 -14.50 -0.20 11.91
C PHE A 163 -14.89 1.24 11.63
N THR A 164 -13.91 2.10 11.34
CA THR A 164 -14.09 3.44 10.81
C THR A 164 -13.30 3.63 9.51
N GLN A 165 -13.62 4.68 8.73
CA GLN A 165 -12.81 5.16 7.61
C GLN A 165 -11.67 6.09 8.06
N ALA A 166 -11.23 6.01 9.30
CA ALA A 166 -10.13 6.83 9.80
C ALA A 166 -8.80 6.47 9.13
N PRO A 167 -7.87 7.41 9.07
CA PRO A 167 -6.49 7.14 8.68
C PRO A 167 -5.87 6.00 9.50
N PRO A 168 -4.98 5.17 8.90
CA PRO A 168 -4.29 4.11 9.62
C PRO A 168 -3.59 4.62 10.88
N GLY A 169 -3.80 3.95 12.01
CA GLY A 169 -3.19 4.29 13.30
C GLY A 169 -4.05 5.16 14.23
N LEU A 170 -5.16 5.72 13.74
CA LEU A 170 -6.06 6.53 14.58
C LEU A 170 -7.19 5.72 15.22
N THR A 171 -7.60 4.60 14.62
CA THR A 171 -8.63 3.72 15.21
C THR A 171 -8.31 2.26 14.98
N GLY A 172 -8.64 1.42 15.99
CA GLY A 172 -8.63 -0.03 15.85
C GLY A 172 -9.85 -0.55 15.08
N VAL A 173 -9.87 -1.87 14.91
CA VAL A 173 -11.00 -2.65 14.37
C VAL A 173 -11.53 -3.57 15.46
N ALA A 174 -12.84 -3.64 15.64
CA ALA A 174 -13.44 -4.62 16.53
C ALA A 174 -13.87 -5.86 15.73
N VAL A 175 -13.57 -7.04 16.26
CA VAL A 175 -13.81 -8.33 15.60
C VAL A 175 -14.34 -9.34 16.59
N SER A 176 -15.22 -10.25 16.11
CA SER A 176 -15.66 -11.41 16.90
C SER A 176 -14.66 -12.56 16.82
N ALA A 177 -14.61 -13.40 17.85
CA ALA A 177 -13.83 -14.63 17.85
C ALA A 177 -14.21 -15.56 16.69
N GLU A 178 -15.50 -15.66 16.36
CA GLU A 178 -16.01 -16.45 15.24
C GLU A 178 -15.41 -16.01 13.89
N LEU A 179 -15.32 -14.70 13.63
CA LEU A 179 -14.68 -14.20 12.41
C LEU A 179 -13.21 -14.59 12.35
N LEU A 180 -12.48 -14.44 13.46
CA LEU A 180 -11.07 -14.81 13.52
C LEU A 180 -10.85 -16.32 13.34
N GLU A 181 -11.76 -17.17 13.84
CA GLU A 181 -11.74 -18.62 13.58
C GLU A 181 -11.88 -18.93 12.09
N GLN A 182 -12.77 -18.24 11.38
CA GLN A 182 -12.95 -18.41 9.93
C GLN A 182 -11.74 -17.91 9.13
N MET A 183 -11.02 -16.92 9.65
CA MET A 183 -9.83 -16.36 8.99
C MET A 183 -8.53 -17.12 9.28
N ALA A 184 -8.46 -17.81 10.42
CA ALA A 184 -7.26 -18.52 10.84
C ALA A 184 -6.85 -19.59 9.83
N GLY A 185 -5.56 -19.60 9.45
CA GLY A 185 -5.02 -20.55 8.48
C GLY A 185 -5.47 -20.34 7.03
N THR A 186 -6.13 -19.21 6.73
CA THR A 186 -6.58 -18.84 5.37
C THR A 186 -5.96 -17.55 4.89
N LEU A 187 -6.04 -17.29 3.56
CA LEU A 187 -5.67 -15.99 2.96
C LEU A 187 -6.80 -14.95 3.10
N ALA A 188 -7.86 -15.23 3.84
CA ALA A 188 -8.94 -14.26 4.02
C ALA A 188 -8.41 -12.93 4.59
N THR A 189 -8.95 -11.83 4.10
CA THR A 189 -8.65 -10.47 4.53
C THR A 189 -9.89 -9.81 5.12
N PHE A 190 -9.71 -8.86 6.03
CA PHE A 190 -10.81 -8.03 6.53
C PHE A 190 -11.49 -7.26 5.38
N GLY A 191 -10.73 -6.88 4.36
CA GLY A 191 -11.29 -6.22 3.20
C GLY A 191 -12.27 -7.08 2.41
N GLN A 192 -12.09 -8.41 2.39
CA GLN A 192 -13.05 -9.33 1.78
C GLN A 192 -14.36 -9.43 2.58
N VAL A 193 -14.32 -9.27 3.90
CA VAL A 193 -15.53 -9.26 4.75
C VAL A 193 -16.44 -8.08 4.42
N ILE A 194 -15.86 -6.94 4.02
CA ILE A 194 -16.59 -5.73 3.65
C ILE A 194 -16.62 -5.48 2.13
N ALA A 195 -16.23 -6.48 1.32
CA ALA A 195 -16.27 -6.35 -0.12
C ALA A 195 -17.73 -6.32 -0.62
N TYR A 196 -18.01 -5.39 -1.53
CA TYR A 196 -19.27 -5.36 -2.25
C TYR A 196 -19.32 -6.53 -3.25
N ASP A 197 -20.36 -7.34 -3.16
CA ASP A 197 -20.64 -8.39 -4.14
C ASP A 197 -21.85 -7.97 -5.00
N PRO A 198 -21.63 -7.55 -6.25
CA PRO A 198 -22.72 -7.11 -7.12
C PRO A 198 -23.74 -8.22 -7.43
N LYS A 199 -23.34 -9.49 -7.34
CA LYS A 199 -24.25 -10.64 -7.56
C LYS A 199 -25.22 -10.89 -6.40
N ARG A 200 -24.91 -10.40 -5.21
CA ARG A 200 -25.75 -10.54 -4.02
C ARG A 200 -26.58 -9.31 -3.69
N GLN A 201 -26.42 -8.23 -4.43
CA GLN A 201 -27.10 -6.94 -4.23
C GLN A 201 -27.20 -6.51 -2.76
N GLN A 202 -26.18 -6.84 -1.99
CA GLN A 202 -26.10 -6.39 -0.61
C GLN A 202 -25.84 -4.89 -0.61
N ALA A 203 -26.35 -4.21 0.36
CA ALA A 203 -26.00 -2.83 0.53
C ALA A 203 -24.53 -2.69 0.90
N ASP A 204 -23.96 -1.57 0.48
CA ASP A 204 -22.57 -1.23 0.75
C ASP A 204 -22.26 -1.30 2.26
N PRO A 205 -21.40 -2.23 2.73
CA PRO A 205 -21.05 -2.33 4.15
C PRO A 205 -20.42 -1.06 4.71
N ILE A 206 -19.81 -0.23 3.85
CA ILE A 206 -19.18 1.04 4.24
C ILE A 206 -20.24 2.12 4.50
N GLY A 207 -21.34 2.10 3.75
CA GLY A 207 -22.48 3.00 3.93
C GLY A 207 -23.47 2.53 4.98
N ARG A 208 -23.29 1.34 5.56
CA ARG A 208 -24.20 0.70 6.51
C ARG A 208 -23.62 0.55 7.93
N ASP A 209 -24.34 -0.26 8.68
CA ASP A 209 -24.31 -0.47 10.12
C ASP A 209 -22.93 -0.88 10.69
N VAL A 210 -22.00 -1.46 9.91
CA VAL A 210 -20.69 -1.92 10.39
C VAL A 210 -19.59 -0.85 10.40
N CYS A 211 -19.83 0.29 9.76
CA CYS A 211 -18.87 1.40 9.69
C CYS A 211 -19.32 2.58 10.55
N VAL A 212 -18.63 2.83 11.65
CA VAL A 212 -18.86 4.00 12.50
C VAL A 212 -18.49 5.27 11.75
N GLN A 213 -19.46 6.16 11.54
CA GLN A 213 -19.25 7.42 10.85
C GLN A 213 -18.42 8.39 11.68
N ILE A 214 -17.50 9.09 11.03
CA ILE A 214 -16.55 10.02 11.63
C ILE A 214 -16.57 11.36 10.90
N ALA A 215 -16.01 12.39 11.54
CA ALA A 215 -15.92 13.73 10.96
C ALA A 215 -15.18 13.72 9.61
N PRO A 216 -15.68 14.45 8.58
CA PRO A 216 -15.04 14.51 7.27
C PRO A 216 -13.57 14.96 7.32
N ALA A 217 -13.20 15.84 8.26
CA ALA A 217 -11.81 16.28 8.45
C ALA A 217 -10.88 15.11 8.77
N ILE A 218 -11.29 14.19 9.65
CA ILE A 218 -10.53 12.98 9.97
C ILE A 218 -10.53 12.04 8.77
N ARG A 219 -11.71 11.72 8.22
CA ARG A 219 -11.87 10.77 7.12
C ARG A 219 -11.02 11.13 5.88
N ASN A 220 -10.92 12.41 5.57
CA ASN A 220 -10.24 12.88 4.36
C ASN A 220 -8.73 13.10 4.57
N CYS A 221 -8.20 12.90 5.78
CA CYS A 221 -6.78 13.00 6.08
C CYS A 221 -6.06 11.73 5.61
N ALA A 222 -5.65 11.68 4.33
CA ALA A 222 -4.96 10.53 3.75
C ALA A 222 -3.48 10.47 4.19
N ARG A 223 -3.25 10.17 5.47
CA ARG A 223 -1.92 10.03 6.11
C ARG A 223 -1.86 8.76 6.93
N ARG A 224 -0.63 8.29 7.21
CA ARG A 224 -0.39 7.11 8.05
C ARG A 224 0.08 7.55 9.42
N PHE A 225 -0.73 7.33 10.45
CA PHE A 225 -0.42 7.64 11.85
C PHE A 225 0.10 6.41 12.61
N ILE A 226 0.87 5.57 11.93
CA ILE A 226 1.55 4.40 12.50
C ILE A 226 3.05 4.70 12.58
N TYR A 227 3.68 4.36 13.69
CA TYR A 227 5.10 4.66 13.98
C TYR A 227 6.02 3.56 13.39
N ASP A 228 5.95 3.33 12.09
CA ASP A 228 6.52 2.15 11.43
C ASP A 228 7.42 2.44 10.21
N THR A 229 7.21 3.56 9.51
CA THR A 229 8.05 3.94 8.37
C THR A 229 8.81 5.23 8.66
N PRO A 230 10.00 5.47 8.07
CA PRO A 230 10.78 6.69 8.31
C PRO A 230 9.95 7.97 8.16
N ARG A 231 9.14 8.07 7.09
CA ARG A 231 8.31 9.27 6.86
C ARG A 231 7.14 9.40 7.83
N SER A 232 6.50 8.30 8.22
CA SER A 232 5.43 8.36 9.22
C SER A 232 5.99 8.70 10.60
N ILE A 233 7.13 8.14 10.99
CA ILE A 233 7.84 8.47 12.22
C ILE A 233 8.18 9.97 12.29
N ALA A 234 8.78 10.52 11.23
CA ALA A 234 9.09 11.95 11.15
C ALA A 234 7.83 12.82 11.31
N MET A 235 6.74 12.44 10.64
CA MET A 235 5.46 13.13 10.75
C MET A 235 4.89 13.05 12.18
N LEU A 236 4.86 11.86 12.78
CA LEU A 236 4.29 11.67 14.11
C LEU A 236 5.08 12.44 15.17
N ARG A 237 6.42 12.47 15.08
CA ARG A 237 7.26 13.30 15.94
C ARG A 237 6.95 14.78 15.81
N ALA A 238 6.79 15.27 14.57
CA ALA A 238 6.45 16.67 14.32
C ALA A 238 5.04 17.03 14.83
N VAL A 239 4.07 16.11 14.73
CA VAL A 239 2.73 16.27 15.33
C VAL A 239 2.82 16.26 16.85
N ALA A 240 3.53 15.28 17.45
CA ALA A 240 3.68 15.17 18.90
C ALA A 240 4.30 16.45 19.51
N ALA A 241 5.30 17.03 18.87
CA ALA A 241 5.96 18.27 19.29
C ALA A 241 5.02 19.51 19.34
N ARG A 242 3.77 19.38 18.91
CA ARG A 242 2.75 20.45 19.01
C ARG A 242 1.96 20.41 20.31
N PHE A 243 2.18 19.39 21.13
CA PHE A 243 1.51 19.16 22.40
C PHE A 243 2.54 19.13 23.52
N ASP A 244 2.16 19.51 24.71
CA ASP A 244 2.85 19.10 25.93
C ASP A 244 2.51 17.64 26.25
N ASP A 245 3.21 17.02 27.19
CA ASP A 245 3.07 15.61 27.51
C ASP A 245 1.66 15.23 27.98
N GLU A 246 1.01 16.09 28.77
CA GLU A 246 -0.36 15.86 29.26
C GLU A 246 -1.38 15.98 28.11
N ALA A 247 -1.29 17.04 27.32
CA ALA A 247 -2.15 17.26 26.16
C ALA A 247 -1.96 16.15 25.11
N LEU A 248 -0.73 15.67 24.90
CA LEU A 248 -0.45 14.56 23.98
C LEU A 248 -1.17 13.29 24.40
N VAL A 249 -1.18 12.94 25.68
CA VAL A 249 -1.86 11.75 26.22
C VAL A 249 -3.39 11.84 26.07
N GLN A 250 -3.95 13.06 26.06
CA GLN A 250 -5.40 13.32 25.96
C GLN A 250 -5.89 13.61 24.52
N ALA A 251 -4.97 13.94 23.60
CA ALA A 251 -5.33 14.34 22.23
C ALA A 251 -6.16 13.26 21.52
N ASP A 252 -7.31 13.62 21.01
CA ASP A 252 -8.17 12.79 20.17
C ASP A 252 -7.74 12.84 18.69
N ALA A 253 -8.38 12.05 17.85
CA ALA A 253 -8.08 12.00 16.42
C ALA A 253 -8.28 13.36 15.73
N GLN A 254 -9.25 14.15 16.17
CA GLN A 254 -9.50 15.48 15.60
C GLN A 254 -8.37 16.45 15.96
N ALA A 255 -7.90 16.46 17.21
CA ALA A 255 -6.79 17.28 17.66
C ALA A 255 -5.48 16.92 16.91
N ILE A 256 -5.21 15.63 16.75
CA ILE A 256 -4.05 15.12 15.99
C ILE A 256 -4.10 15.56 14.53
N VAL A 257 -5.25 15.40 13.86
CA VAL A 257 -5.44 15.81 12.47
C VAL A 257 -5.36 17.34 12.33
N ASN A 258 -5.91 18.10 13.28
CA ASN A 258 -5.81 19.56 13.29
C ASN A 258 -4.35 20.03 13.47
N ALA A 259 -3.58 19.39 14.36
CA ALA A 259 -2.16 19.70 14.55
C ALA A 259 -1.37 19.44 13.25
N PHE A 260 -1.64 18.32 12.56
CA PHE A 260 -1.06 18.04 11.26
C PHE A 260 -1.41 19.12 10.22
N HIS A 261 -2.69 19.50 10.09
CA HIS A 261 -3.11 20.53 9.12
C HIS A 261 -2.56 21.92 9.46
N ALA A 262 -2.41 22.27 10.74
CA ALA A 262 -1.81 23.53 11.17
C ALA A 262 -0.34 23.67 10.72
N MET A 263 0.42 22.56 10.67
CA MET A 263 1.78 22.57 10.11
C MET A 263 1.77 22.90 8.62
N ALA A 264 0.81 22.38 7.87
CA ALA A 264 0.65 22.65 6.45
C ALA A 264 0.27 24.12 6.17
N SER A 265 -0.53 24.75 7.05
CA SER A 265 -1.03 26.14 6.86
C SER A 265 0.02 27.20 7.19
N ASN A 266 1.03 26.89 8.00
CA ASN A 266 2.03 27.86 8.51
C ASN A 266 3.29 27.98 7.65
N GLY A 267 3.20 27.76 6.33
CA GLY A 267 4.37 27.79 5.44
C GLY A 267 5.19 26.50 5.45
N GLN A 268 4.84 25.53 6.29
CA GLN A 268 5.35 24.16 6.29
C GLN A 268 4.54 23.25 5.34
N ALA A 269 3.74 23.84 4.45
CA ALA A 269 2.95 23.14 3.45
C ALA A 269 3.80 22.18 2.61
N ASP A 270 5.05 22.53 2.39
CA ASP A 270 6.00 21.69 1.66
C ASP A 270 6.29 20.37 2.39
N ALA A 271 6.51 20.42 3.69
CA ALA A 271 6.73 19.20 4.49
C ALA A 271 5.51 18.29 4.49
N ALA A 272 4.30 18.87 4.57
CA ALA A 272 3.06 18.12 4.48
C ALA A 272 2.83 17.51 3.08
N LEU A 273 3.23 18.22 2.01
CA LEU A 273 3.17 17.74 0.63
C LEU A 273 4.25 16.70 0.32
N LEU A 274 5.47 16.89 0.85
CA LEU A 274 6.59 15.98 0.67
C LEU A 274 6.48 14.69 1.52
N GLY A 275 5.49 14.62 2.42
CA GLY A 275 5.31 13.45 3.28
C GLY A 275 6.42 13.24 4.30
N PHE A 276 7.12 14.32 4.73
CA PHE A 276 8.20 14.27 5.72
C PHE A 276 9.40 13.39 5.33
N ALA A 277 9.66 13.24 4.03
CA ALA A 277 10.80 12.50 3.51
C ALA A 277 11.46 13.23 2.35
N ASP A 278 12.76 13.09 2.26
CA ASP A 278 13.58 13.63 1.18
C ASP A 278 13.49 12.80 -0.11
N MET A 279 12.66 11.76 -0.11
CA MET A 279 12.49 10.83 -1.22
C MET A 279 10.99 10.63 -1.54
N PRO A 280 10.63 10.30 -2.80
CA PRO A 280 9.27 9.93 -3.16
C PRO A 280 8.83 8.66 -2.41
N GLN A 281 7.53 8.45 -2.27
CA GLN A 281 7.00 7.21 -1.68
C GLN A 281 7.11 6.03 -2.65
N GLN A 282 7.00 6.31 -3.94
CA GLN A 282 7.06 5.32 -5.00
C GLN A 282 7.92 5.85 -6.15
N VAL A 283 8.72 4.97 -6.74
CA VAL A 283 9.51 5.27 -7.92
C VAL A 283 9.16 4.27 -9.02
N THR A 284 8.84 4.78 -10.21
CA THR A 284 8.84 3.97 -11.43
C THR A 284 10.18 4.16 -12.12
N LEU A 285 10.92 3.08 -12.29
CA LEU A 285 12.17 3.04 -13.03
C LEU A 285 11.94 2.31 -14.36
N GLU A 286 12.10 3.03 -15.45
CA GLU A 286 12.08 2.47 -16.79
C GLU A 286 13.45 1.88 -17.12
N LEU A 287 13.51 0.58 -17.44
CA LEU A 287 14.77 -0.07 -17.79
C LEU A 287 15.08 0.05 -19.29
N ASN A 288 14.05 0.11 -20.12
CA ASN A 288 14.14 0.25 -21.57
C ASN A 288 12.80 0.72 -22.15
N THR A 289 12.75 1.07 -23.43
CA THR A 289 11.50 1.39 -24.16
C THR A 289 11.01 0.27 -25.07
N ARG A 290 11.66 -0.91 -25.06
CA ARG A 290 11.32 -2.03 -25.95
C ARG A 290 10.07 -2.77 -25.46
N ARG A 291 9.20 -3.11 -26.41
CA ARG A 291 8.05 -4.00 -26.17
C ARG A 291 7.92 -4.98 -27.35
N LEU A 292 7.32 -6.15 -27.09
CA LEU A 292 6.96 -7.12 -28.15
C LEU A 292 5.53 -6.86 -28.66
N ALA A 293 4.67 -6.27 -27.83
CA ALA A 293 3.35 -5.78 -28.26
C ALA A 293 3.48 -4.41 -28.96
N ASN A 294 2.71 -4.20 -30.03
CA ASN A 294 2.69 -2.96 -30.79
C ASN A 294 1.28 -2.61 -31.33
N GLY A 295 0.25 -2.86 -30.55
CA GLY A 295 -1.13 -2.49 -30.90
C GLY A 295 -1.53 -1.09 -30.44
N PRO A 296 -2.75 -0.64 -30.77
CA PRO A 296 -3.22 0.73 -30.50
C PRO A 296 -3.18 1.16 -29.04
N ILE A 297 -3.19 0.22 -28.10
CA ILE A 297 -3.12 0.51 -26.66
C ILE A 297 -1.69 0.82 -26.19
N VAL A 298 -0.69 0.53 -27.01
CA VAL A 298 0.72 0.73 -26.73
C VAL A 298 1.14 2.11 -27.23
N PRO A 299 1.66 3.02 -26.39
CA PRO A 299 2.03 4.37 -26.84
C PRO A 299 2.97 4.40 -28.06
N GLN A 300 3.94 3.47 -28.14
CA GLN A 300 4.89 3.36 -29.25
C GLN A 300 4.22 3.03 -30.61
N HIS A 301 2.97 2.60 -30.62
CA HIS A 301 2.18 2.47 -31.85
C HIS A 301 1.91 3.83 -32.51
N HIS A 302 1.79 4.88 -31.71
CA HIS A 302 1.39 6.22 -32.13
C HIS A 302 2.54 7.20 -32.28
N ILE A 303 3.66 6.92 -31.60
CA ILE A 303 4.80 7.84 -31.50
C ILE A 303 6.11 7.05 -31.62
N ASP A 304 7.10 7.69 -32.21
CA ASP A 304 8.48 7.20 -32.15
C ASP A 304 9.07 7.54 -30.79
N LEU A 305 9.16 6.54 -29.94
CA LEU A 305 9.72 6.63 -28.58
C LEU A 305 10.75 5.52 -28.41
N SER A 306 11.99 5.79 -28.81
CA SER A 306 13.12 4.89 -28.64
C SER A 306 14.21 5.55 -27.83
N ARG A 307 14.67 4.87 -26.79
CA ARG A 307 15.82 5.22 -25.96
C ARG A 307 16.66 3.98 -25.72
N ASP A 308 17.97 4.17 -25.56
CA ASP A 308 18.85 3.09 -25.14
C ASP A 308 18.44 2.58 -23.76
N PRO A 309 18.59 1.27 -23.47
CA PRO A 309 18.38 0.71 -22.16
C PRO A 309 19.24 1.42 -21.10
N ILE A 310 18.72 1.54 -19.89
CA ILE A 310 19.48 2.15 -18.79
C ILE A 310 20.75 1.30 -18.52
N PRO A 311 21.93 1.93 -18.40
CA PRO A 311 23.13 1.17 -17.99
C PRO A 311 22.92 0.55 -16.61
N THR A 312 23.22 -0.74 -16.46
CA THR A 312 23.04 -1.50 -15.22
C THR A 312 23.64 -0.82 -14.00
N GLN A 313 24.85 -0.27 -14.14
CA GLN A 313 25.49 0.50 -13.06
C GLN A 313 24.69 1.73 -12.63
N THR A 314 24.06 2.42 -13.57
CA THR A 314 23.20 3.56 -13.26
C THR A 314 21.94 3.13 -12.51
N ALA A 315 21.29 2.04 -12.98
CA ALA A 315 20.14 1.46 -12.29
C ALA A 315 20.50 1.02 -10.87
N MET A 316 21.65 0.34 -10.67
CA MET A 316 22.12 -0.08 -9.35
C MET A 316 22.39 1.09 -8.40
N ARG A 317 22.99 2.20 -8.88
CA ARG A 317 23.17 3.41 -8.06
C ARG A 317 21.85 4.06 -7.65
N ILE A 318 20.86 4.06 -8.56
CA ILE A 318 19.53 4.58 -8.26
C ILE A 318 18.88 3.73 -7.17
N VAL A 319 18.81 2.41 -7.34
CA VAL A 319 18.15 1.53 -6.36
C VAL A 319 18.84 1.53 -5.00
N GLN A 320 20.16 1.72 -4.95
CA GLN A 320 20.90 1.91 -3.70
C GLN A 320 20.38 3.13 -2.93
N GLN A 321 20.21 4.28 -3.58
CA GLN A 321 19.68 5.49 -2.95
C GLN A 321 18.22 5.32 -2.50
N LEU A 322 17.41 4.55 -3.25
CA LEU A 322 16.02 4.26 -2.86
C LEU A 322 15.97 3.39 -1.59
N GLY A 323 16.88 2.41 -1.49
CA GLY A 323 16.97 1.51 -0.34
C GLY A 323 17.40 2.22 0.94
N GLU A 324 18.35 3.17 0.84
CA GLU A 324 18.83 3.98 1.97
C GLU A 324 17.72 4.82 2.63
N ALA A 325 16.69 5.18 1.87
CA ALA A 325 15.52 5.88 2.40
C ALA A 325 14.59 4.98 3.26
N GLY A 326 14.64 3.66 3.07
CA GLY A 326 14.01 2.63 3.90
C GLY A 326 12.49 2.47 3.75
N ASP A 327 11.79 3.33 2.99
CA ASP A 327 10.34 3.25 2.79
C ASP A 327 9.88 3.59 1.36
N VAL A 328 10.78 3.50 0.40
CA VAL A 328 10.47 3.72 -1.03
C VAL A 328 10.10 2.40 -1.69
N ALA A 329 8.93 2.35 -2.34
CA ALA A 329 8.54 1.25 -3.19
C ALA A 329 8.98 1.51 -4.64
N LEU A 330 9.56 0.48 -5.29
CA LEU A 330 10.05 0.51 -6.66
C LEU A 330 9.10 -0.28 -7.57
N THR A 331 8.76 0.32 -8.72
CA THR A 331 8.12 -0.37 -9.83
C THR A 331 9.08 -0.35 -11.02
N LEU A 332 9.51 -1.52 -11.49
CA LEU A 332 10.16 -1.66 -12.78
C LEU A 332 9.07 -1.72 -13.85
N GLY A 333 9.03 -0.71 -14.72
CA GLY A 333 7.93 -0.56 -15.68
C GLY A 333 8.15 0.65 -16.58
N GLY A 334 7.08 1.36 -16.93
CA GLY A 334 7.14 2.49 -17.86
C GLY A 334 6.77 2.09 -19.29
N MET A 335 7.41 2.68 -20.31
CA MET A 335 7.08 2.45 -21.71
C MET A 335 7.49 1.06 -22.20
N GLY A 336 8.62 0.54 -21.75
CA GLY A 336 9.11 -0.77 -22.14
C GLY A 336 8.62 -1.93 -21.26
N ASP A 337 9.07 -3.12 -21.60
CA ASP A 337 8.94 -4.31 -20.76
C ASP A 337 10.28 -4.57 -20.06
N PRO A 338 10.34 -4.49 -18.72
CA PRO A 338 11.59 -4.68 -17.99
C PRO A 338 12.22 -6.06 -18.20
N LEU A 339 11.43 -7.11 -18.52
CA LEU A 339 11.95 -8.45 -18.79
C LEU A 339 12.78 -8.54 -20.08
N LEU A 340 12.75 -7.50 -20.91
CA LEU A 340 13.60 -7.38 -22.11
C LEU A 340 14.94 -6.69 -21.84
N HIS A 341 15.21 -6.30 -20.60
CA HIS A 341 16.53 -5.82 -20.16
C HIS A 341 17.37 -7.01 -19.70
N GLU A 342 18.62 -7.12 -20.19
CA GLU A 342 19.48 -8.28 -19.92
C GLU A 342 19.74 -8.52 -18.43
N ASP A 343 19.92 -7.45 -17.65
CA ASP A 343 20.28 -7.49 -16.24
C ASP A 343 19.08 -7.18 -15.29
N PHE A 344 17.82 -7.35 -15.76
CA PHE A 344 16.65 -7.02 -14.93
C PHE A 344 16.66 -7.74 -13.56
N ALA A 345 17.15 -8.97 -13.54
CA ALA A 345 17.20 -9.77 -12.32
C ALA A 345 18.24 -9.26 -11.33
N ASP A 346 19.41 -8.86 -11.81
CA ASP A 346 20.48 -8.33 -10.98
C ASP A 346 20.09 -6.98 -10.38
N ILE A 347 19.35 -6.15 -11.13
CA ILE A 347 18.79 -4.89 -10.64
C ILE A 347 17.78 -5.15 -9.52
N ILE A 348 16.91 -6.16 -9.65
CA ILE A 348 15.95 -6.56 -8.60
C ILE A 348 16.68 -7.02 -7.33
N VAL A 349 17.70 -7.88 -7.48
CA VAL A 349 18.51 -8.35 -6.34
C VAL A 349 19.21 -7.17 -5.66
N ALA A 350 19.83 -6.28 -6.45
CA ALA A 350 20.49 -5.08 -5.92
C ALA A 350 19.50 -4.18 -5.15
N ALA A 351 18.29 -3.97 -5.69
CA ALA A 351 17.24 -3.19 -5.02
C ALA A 351 16.85 -3.80 -3.66
N HIS A 352 16.67 -5.11 -3.61
CA HIS A 352 16.35 -5.82 -2.37
C HIS A 352 17.48 -5.73 -1.34
N MET A 353 18.72 -5.99 -1.77
CA MET A 353 19.90 -5.91 -0.90
C MET A 353 20.16 -4.51 -0.37
N ALA A 354 19.82 -3.48 -1.13
CA ALA A 354 19.86 -2.08 -0.70
C ALA A 354 18.78 -1.73 0.33
N GLY A 355 17.74 -2.55 0.50
CA GLY A 355 16.64 -2.29 1.42
C GLY A 355 15.45 -1.55 0.79
N VAL A 356 15.27 -1.61 -0.53
CA VAL A 356 14.06 -1.09 -1.19
C VAL A 356 12.84 -1.76 -0.58
N PHE A 357 11.89 -0.96 -0.13
CA PHE A 357 10.76 -1.38 0.71
C PHE A 357 9.81 -2.37 0.02
N GLY A 358 9.57 -2.19 -1.27
CA GLY A 358 8.72 -3.07 -2.06
C GLY A 358 9.13 -3.03 -3.53
N ILE A 359 9.04 -4.17 -4.22
CA ILE A 359 9.44 -4.30 -5.62
C ILE A 359 8.29 -4.85 -6.45
N ALA A 360 7.88 -4.10 -7.47
CA ALA A 360 6.88 -4.50 -8.46
C ALA A 360 7.48 -4.53 -9.86
N VAL A 361 6.99 -5.44 -10.70
CA VAL A 361 7.38 -5.56 -12.11
C VAL A 361 6.12 -5.47 -12.98
N GLU A 362 6.13 -4.59 -13.99
CA GLU A 362 5.06 -4.50 -14.99
C GLU A 362 5.53 -5.07 -16.32
N THR A 363 4.88 -6.11 -16.83
CA THR A 363 5.29 -6.84 -18.03
C THR A 363 4.13 -7.17 -18.95
N ASP A 364 4.39 -7.35 -20.24
CA ASP A 364 3.45 -7.94 -21.20
C ASP A 364 3.45 -9.48 -21.12
N LEU A 365 4.44 -10.05 -20.42
CA LEU A 365 4.64 -11.50 -20.25
C LEU A 365 4.77 -12.27 -21.58
N LEU A 366 5.29 -11.60 -22.61
CA LEU A 366 5.48 -12.16 -23.97
C LEU A 366 6.87 -12.78 -24.17
N VAL A 367 7.65 -12.91 -23.11
CA VAL A 367 9.00 -13.52 -23.10
C VAL A 367 8.93 -15.04 -22.90
N GLU A 368 10.06 -15.73 -23.08
CA GLU A 368 10.15 -17.17 -22.91
C GLU A 368 9.99 -17.61 -21.44
N PRO A 369 9.53 -18.86 -21.18
CA PRO A 369 9.23 -19.34 -19.84
C PRO A 369 10.41 -19.27 -18.85
N ASP A 370 11.63 -19.52 -19.28
CA ASP A 370 12.83 -19.42 -18.45
C ASP A 370 13.09 -17.99 -17.95
N VAL A 371 12.69 -16.98 -18.73
CA VAL A 371 12.83 -15.57 -18.35
C VAL A 371 11.76 -15.20 -17.30
N PHE A 372 10.47 -15.44 -17.57
CA PHE A 372 9.42 -14.99 -16.63
C PHE A 372 9.37 -15.85 -15.35
N LEU A 373 9.75 -17.11 -15.39
CA LEU A 373 9.80 -17.96 -14.19
C LEU A 373 10.87 -17.49 -13.18
N ARG A 374 11.91 -16.79 -13.63
CA ARG A 374 12.88 -16.14 -12.72
C ARG A 374 12.22 -15.20 -11.72
N LEU A 375 11.08 -14.59 -12.07
CA LEU A 375 10.34 -13.70 -11.15
C LEU A 375 9.91 -14.40 -9.85
N LEU A 376 9.80 -15.74 -9.85
CA LEU A 376 9.49 -16.52 -8.66
C LEU A 376 10.72 -16.79 -7.78
N ASP A 377 11.92 -16.60 -8.30
CA ASP A 377 13.19 -16.75 -7.59
C ASP A 377 13.74 -15.40 -7.09
N LEU A 378 13.11 -14.31 -7.50
CA LEU A 378 13.49 -12.93 -7.17
C LEU A 378 12.60 -12.36 -6.06
N PRO A 379 13.11 -11.41 -5.26
CA PRO A 379 12.37 -10.75 -4.19
C PRO A 379 11.35 -9.71 -4.74
N VAL A 380 10.42 -10.19 -5.55
CA VAL A 380 9.35 -9.39 -6.16
C VAL A 380 8.07 -9.54 -5.35
N ASP A 381 7.43 -8.45 -4.97
CA ASP A 381 6.15 -8.45 -4.26
C ASP A 381 4.95 -8.57 -5.21
N VAL A 382 5.04 -7.93 -6.39
CA VAL A 382 3.94 -7.83 -7.35
C VAL A 382 4.45 -7.96 -8.78
N VAL A 383 3.78 -8.78 -9.58
CA VAL A 383 3.92 -8.83 -11.05
C VAL A 383 2.61 -8.37 -11.66
N THR A 384 2.62 -7.21 -12.29
CA THR A 384 1.47 -6.69 -13.05
C THR A 384 1.58 -7.12 -14.51
N VAL A 385 0.60 -7.87 -14.99
CA VAL A 385 0.55 -8.34 -16.38
C VAL A 385 -0.37 -7.44 -17.20
N ARG A 386 0.19 -6.76 -18.21
CA ARG A 386 -0.53 -5.87 -19.12
C ARG A 386 -1.32 -6.69 -20.16
N LEU A 387 -2.40 -7.34 -19.73
CA LEU A 387 -3.18 -8.27 -20.55
C LEU A 387 -4.14 -7.57 -21.52
N ASN A 388 -4.84 -6.55 -21.04
CA ASN A 388 -5.69 -5.62 -21.81
C ASN A 388 -6.89 -6.25 -22.57
N ALA A 389 -7.16 -7.53 -22.41
CA ALA A 389 -8.26 -8.24 -23.07
C ALA A 389 -8.67 -9.49 -22.28
N ASP A 390 -9.86 -10.02 -22.56
CA ASP A 390 -10.35 -11.29 -22.03
C ASP A 390 -10.55 -12.37 -23.11
N CYS A 391 -10.33 -12.04 -24.38
CA CYS A 391 -10.37 -12.99 -25.48
C CYS A 391 -9.30 -12.71 -26.55
N ALA A 392 -8.96 -13.74 -27.35
CA ALA A 392 -7.91 -13.68 -28.36
C ALA A 392 -8.18 -12.61 -29.45
N ALA A 393 -9.44 -12.45 -29.85
CA ALA A 393 -9.81 -11.47 -30.88
C ALA A 393 -9.57 -10.02 -30.40
N THR A 394 -9.99 -9.70 -29.18
CA THR A 394 -9.75 -8.39 -28.56
C THR A 394 -8.25 -8.20 -28.31
N TYR A 395 -7.56 -9.20 -27.76
CA TYR A 395 -6.12 -9.13 -27.48
C TYR A 395 -5.32 -8.78 -28.75
N ARG A 396 -5.54 -9.50 -29.85
CA ARG A 396 -4.88 -9.23 -31.12
C ARG A 396 -5.17 -7.80 -31.61
N ARG A 397 -6.42 -7.32 -31.46
CA ARG A 397 -6.81 -5.97 -31.87
C ARG A 397 -6.10 -4.89 -31.05
N VAL A 398 -6.05 -5.03 -29.72
CA VAL A 398 -5.50 -3.98 -28.83
C VAL A 398 -3.99 -4.08 -28.60
N MET A 399 -3.45 -5.31 -28.58
CA MET A 399 -2.01 -5.53 -28.35
C MET A 399 -1.19 -5.66 -29.63
N GLY A 400 -1.85 -5.86 -30.80
CA GLY A 400 -1.20 -5.96 -32.10
C GLY A 400 -0.45 -7.28 -32.36
N VAL A 401 -0.60 -8.27 -31.48
CA VAL A 401 0.04 -9.60 -31.58
C VAL A 401 -0.97 -10.70 -31.28
N ASP A 402 -0.85 -11.85 -31.97
CA ASP A 402 -1.73 -13.00 -31.80
C ASP A 402 -1.14 -14.02 -30.81
N ARG A 403 -0.97 -13.60 -29.56
CA ARG A 403 -0.31 -14.40 -28.50
C ARG A 403 -1.13 -14.45 -27.19
N PHE A 404 -2.44 -14.29 -27.27
CA PHE A 404 -3.32 -14.34 -26.10
C PHE A 404 -3.19 -15.65 -25.32
N GLY A 405 -3.21 -16.79 -26.02
CA GLY A 405 -3.08 -18.11 -25.40
C GLY A 405 -1.75 -18.30 -24.68
N ASP A 406 -0.67 -17.73 -25.22
CA ASP A 406 0.66 -17.81 -24.61
C ASP A 406 0.70 -17.04 -23.28
N VAL A 407 0.13 -15.82 -23.25
CA VAL A 407 0.10 -15.00 -22.03
C VAL A 407 -0.80 -15.61 -20.96
N ILE A 408 -1.96 -16.15 -21.34
CA ILE A 408 -2.82 -16.89 -20.39
C ILE A 408 -2.07 -18.08 -19.79
N LYS A 409 -1.42 -18.89 -20.63
CA LYS A 409 -0.61 -20.02 -20.17
C LYS A 409 0.56 -19.59 -19.28
N ALA A 410 1.21 -18.46 -19.57
CA ALA A 410 2.28 -17.91 -18.74
C ALA A 410 1.76 -17.48 -17.37
N ILE A 411 0.59 -16.80 -17.29
CA ILE A 411 -0.05 -16.44 -16.01
C ILE A 411 -0.38 -17.73 -15.22
N GLU A 412 -1.02 -18.72 -15.85
CA GLU A 412 -1.37 -19.98 -15.20
C GLU A 412 -0.10 -20.72 -14.70
N THR A 413 0.97 -20.72 -15.48
CA THR A 413 2.25 -21.33 -15.10
C THR A 413 2.86 -20.64 -13.87
N LEU A 414 2.88 -19.29 -13.85
CA LEU A 414 3.35 -18.52 -12.71
C LEU A 414 2.52 -18.82 -11.45
N LEU A 415 1.18 -18.85 -11.57
CA LEU A 415 0.28 -19.12 -10.45
C LEU A 415 0.47 -20.52 -9.90
N ASN A 416 0.53 -21.54 -10.78
CA ASN A 416 0.68 -22.93 -10.40
C ASN A 416 2.03 -23.17 -9.72
N GLU A 417 3.11 -22.66 -10.31
CA GLU A 417 4.46 -22.84 -9.79
C GLU A 417 4.65 -22.08 -8.46
N ARG A 418 4.15 -20.84 -8.33
CA ARG A 418 4.12 -20.10 -7.06
C ARG A 418 3.38 -20.88 -5.97
N ASN A 419 2.20 -21.41 -6.29
CA ASN A 419 1.38 -22.14 -5.33
C ASN A 419 2.04 -23.48 -4.93
N ARG A 420 2.69 -24.17 -5.88
CA ARG A 420 3.47 -25.37 -5.60
C ARG A 420 4.63 -25.09 -4.64
N ARG A 421 5.41 -24.06 -4.90
CA ARG A 421 6.52 -23.64 -4.02
C ARG A 421 6.03 -23.21 -2.63
N SER A 422 4.86 -22.59 -2.56
CA SER A 422 4.23 -22.18 -1.29
C SER A 422 3.72 -23.36 -0.47
N ALA A 423 3.37 -24.49 -1.10
CA ALA A 423 2.97 -25.72 -0.41
C ALA A 423 4.19 -26.46 0.16
N ASP A 424 5.34 -26.36 -0.49
CA ASP A 424 6.63 -26.96 -0.12
C ASP A 424 7.39 -26.11 0.94
N ALA A 425 6.69 -25.53 1.90
CA ALA A 425 7.16 -24.50 2.85
C ALA A 425 8.36 -24.92 3.76
N THR A 426 9.01 -26.05 3.51
CA THR A 426 10.28 -26.42 4.14
C THR A 426 11.48 -25.62 3.61
N ASN A 427 11.32 -24.93 2.47
CA ASN A 427 12.36 -24.06 1.93
C ASN A 427 12.12 -22.61 2.40
N THR A 428 12.90 -22.17 3.38
CA THR A 428 12.83 -20.85 4.01
C THR A 428 13.18 -19.69 3.07
N ALA A 429 13.75 -19.96 1.89
CA ALA A 429 14.10 -18.93 0.90
C ALA A 429 12.89 -18.48 0.06
N VAL A 430 11.80 -19.23 0.03
CA VAL A 430 10.60 -18.92 -0.75
C VAL A 430 9.53 -18.31 0.15
N GLN A 431 9.12 -17.07 -0.14
CA GLN A 431 8.03 -16.42 0.57
C GLN A 431 6.67 -16.96 0.04
N PRO A 432 5.86 -17.64 0.86
CA PRO A 432 4.62 -18.25 0.40
C PRO A 432 3.64 -17.23 -0.19
N GLY A 433 3.13 -17.51 -1.40
CA GLY A 433 2.13 -16.72 -2.08
C GLY A 433 2.60 -15.45 -2.77
N VAL A 434 3.88 -15.09 -2.65
CA VAL A 434 4.51 -13.94 -3.32
C VAL A 434 5.25 -14.45 -4.57
N PRO A 435 5.27 -13.70 -5.69
CA PRO A 435 4.60 -12.41 -5.92
C PRO A 435 3.08 -12.51 -6.14
N TRP A 436 2.37 -11.42 -5.87
CA TRP A 436 1.03 -11.25 -6.41
C TRP A 436 1.09 -11.18 -7.94
N ILE A 437 0.29 -11.98 -8.63
CA ILE A 437 0.14 -11.89 -10.09
C ILE A 437 -1.15 -11.11 -10.35
N VAL A 438 -1.02 -9.93 -10.96
CA VAL A 438 -2.11 -8.95 -11.12
C VAL A 438 -2.35 -8.67 -12.60
N PRO A 439 -3.33 -9.32 -13.23
CA PRO A 439 -3.73 -8.93 -14.58
C PRO A 439 -4.32 -7.53 -14.58
N ARG A 440 -3.89 -6.71 -15.58
CA ARG A 440 -4.30 -5.33 -15.77
C ARG A 440 -4.91 -5.13 -17.15
N MET A 441 -6.00 -4.35 -17.19
CA MET A 441 -6.63 -3.89 -18.41
C MET A 441 -6.69 -2.36 -18.41
N ILE A 442 -6.18 -1.74 -19.46
CA ILE A 442 -6.42 -0.34 -19.79
C ILE A 442 -7.69 -0.32 -20.66
N LYS A 443 -8.77 0.27 -20.15
CA LYS A 443 -10.07 0.28 -20.85
C LYS A 443 -10.11 1.31 -21.97
N THR A 444 -10.37 0.86 -23.18
CA THR A 444 -10.59 1.67 -24.39
C THR A 444 -11.87 1.23 -25.08
N ALA A 445 -12.30 1.94 -26.15
CA ALA A 445 -13.46 1.54 -26.94
C ALA A 445 -13.31 0.12 -27.52
N ASP A 446 -12.07 -0.28 -27.82
CA ASP A 446 -11.78 -1.59 -28.44
C ASP A 446 -11.93 -2.78 -27.51
N ASN A 447 -11.84 -2.58 -26.18
CA ASN A 447 -11.91 -3.69 -25.21
C ASN A 447 -12.97 -3.49 -24.11
N VAL A 448 -13.79 -2.44 -24.18
CA VAL A 448 -14.81 -2.16 -23.17
C VAL A 448 -15.81 -3.32 -23.02
N GLY A 449 -16.05 -4.09 -24.09
CA GLY A 449 -16.91 -5.29 -24.06
C GLY A 449 -16.35 -6.45 -23.23
N ASP A 450 -15.04 -6.48 -22.98
CA ASP A 450 -14.38 -7.54 -22.22
C ASP A 450 -14.31 -7.23 -20.70
N LEU A 451 -14.75 -6.04 -20.23
CA LEU A 451 -14.51 -5.57 -18.86
C LEU A 451 -15.07 -6.51 -17.78
N GLU A 452 -16.33 -6.93 -17.93
CA GLU A 452 -17.01 -7.77 -16.93
C GLU A 452 -16.38 -9.16 -16.87
N SER A 453 -16.19 -9.82 -18.01
CA SER A 453 -15.58 -11.15 -18.09
C SER A 453 -14.12 -11.14 -17.61
N PHE A 454 -13.36 -10.09 -17.94
CA PHE A 454 -12.00 -9.90 -17.44
C PHE A 454 -11.98 -9.78 -15.90
N PHE A 455 -12.83 -8.91 -15.34
CA PHE A 455 -12.89 -8.70 -13.90
C PHE A 455 -13.30 -9.98 -13.17
N ASP A 456 -14.39 -10.63 -13.59
CA ASP A 456 -14.92 -11.85 -12.98
C ASP A 456 -13.89 -12.99 -13.00
N ARG A 457 -13.22 -13.18 -14.15
CA ARG A 457 -12.17 -14.20 -14.29
C ARG A 457 -11.03 -13.96 -13.30
N TRP A 458 -10.46 -12.78 -13.32
CA TRP A 458 -9.22 -12.55 -12.57
C TRP A 458 -9.45 -12.33 -11.08
N ILE A 459 -10.57 -11.80 -10.64
CA ILE A 459 -10.96 -11.82 -9.23
C ILE A 459 -11.05 -13.26 -8.72
N TYR A 460 -11.57 -14.18 -9.53
CA TYR A 460 -11.65 -15.59 -9.14
C TYR A 460 -10.27 -16.25 -9.04
N TYR A 461 -9.43 -16.12 -10.07
CA TYR A 461 -8.13 -16.83 -10.12
C TYR A 461 -7.02 -16.18 -9.32
N THR A 462 -6.91 -14.86 -9.34
CA THR A 462 -5.80 -14.12 -8.72
C THR A 462 -6.23 -13.31 -7.50
N ARG A 463 -7.52 -13.25 -7.20
CA ARG A 463 -8.15 -12.42 -6.16
C ARG A 463 -7.96 -10.92 -6.35
N HIS A 464 -7.41 -10.50 -7.48
CA HIS A 464 -7.23 -9.08 -7.81
C HIS A 464 -7.14 -8.86 -9.32
N ALA A 465 -7.85 -7.85 -9.80
CA ALA A 465 -7.79 -7.39 -11.18
C ALA A 465 -7.75 -5.85 -11.18
N VAL A 466 -7.00 -5.27 -12.10
CA VAL A 466 -6.88 -3.82 -12.25
C VAL A 466 -7.46 -3.39 -13.57
N ILE A 467 -8.39 -2.44 -13.54
CA ILE A 467 -8.95 -1.79 -14.73
C ILE A 467 -8.67 -0.29 -14.60
N GLU A 468 -7.92 0.26 -15.56
CA GLU A 468 -7.47 1.64 -15.56
C GLU A 468 -7.93 2.39 -16.82
N SER A 469 -7.95 3.72 -16.73
CA SER A 469 -8.11 4.57 -17.91
C SER A 469 -6.79 4.67 -18.67
N PRO A 470 -6.82 4.81 -20.03
CA PRO A 470 -5.63 5.07 -20.82
C PRO A 470 -4.99 6.40 -20.44
N THR A 471 -3.73 6.55 -20.79
CA THR A 471 -3.00 7.80 -20.67
C THR A 471 -2.69 8.35 -22.07
N ASP A 472 -2.70 9.66 -22.22
CA ASP A 472 -2.48 10.34 -23.50
C ASP A 472 -1.13 11.08 -23.56
N GLY A 473 -0.28 10.91 -22.54
CA GLY A 473 0.99 11.62 -22.43
C GLY A 473 0.83 13.14 -22.30
N GLY A 474 -0.28 13.58 -21.67
CA GLY A 474 -0.61 15.01 -21.58
C GLY A 474 -0.95 15.64 -22.93
N GLY A 475 -1.59 14.88 -23.79
CA GLY A 475 -2.00 15.30 -25.15
C GLY A 475 -0.99 14.96 -26.24
N VAL A 476 -0.03 14.08 -25.99
CA VAL A 476 0.93 13.58 -27.00
C VAL A 476 0.23 12.70 -28.04
N ILE A 477 -0.70 11.87 -27.58
CA ILE A 477 -1.57 11.06 -28.46
C ILE A 477 -3.03 11.44 -28.24
N ALA A 478 -3.91 10.99 -29.14
CA ALA A 478 -5.35 11.18 -28.97
C ALA A 478 -5.86 10.48 -27.70
N ASP A 479 -6.77 11.14 -26.97
CA ASP A 479 -7.42 10.57 -25.81
C ASP A 479 -8.29 9.37 -26.20
N GLN A 480 -7.96 8.21 -25.69
CA GLN A 480 -8.69 6.95 -25.89
C GLN A 480 -9.62 6.59 -24.72
N SER A 481 -9.83 7.52 -23.79
CA SER A 481 -10.62 7.27 -22.57
C SER A 481 -12.08 6.99 -22.89
N VAL A 482 -12.61 5.94 -22.27
CA VAL A 482 -14.05 5.61 -22.29
C VAL A 482 -14.57 5.58 -20.86
N LEU A 483 -15.81 6.04 -20.66
CA LEU A 483 -16.45 6.07 -19.35
C LEU A 483 -15.54 6.72 -18.27
N PRO A 484 -15.10 7.98 -18.45
CA PRO A 484 -14.25 8.64 -17.48
C PRO A 484 -15.00 8.91 -16.18
N LEU A 485 -14.38 8.58 -15.05
CA LEU A 485 -14.93 8.81 -13.69
C LEU A 485 -14.16 9.92 -12.99
N ALA A 486 -13.87 11.02 -13.70
CA ALA A 486 -13.17 12.16 -13.12
C ALA A 486 -14.01 12.84 -12.03
N PRO A 487 -13.44 13.14 -10.85
CA PRO A 487 -14.13 13.93 -9.83
C PRO A 487 -14.53 15.32 -10.36
N PRO A 488 -15.66 15.88 -9.88
CA PRO A 488 -16.15 17.17 -10.38
C PRO A 488 -15.26 18.37 -9.97
N ARG A 489 -14.42 18.19 -8.98
CA ARG A 489 -13.42 19.19 -8.54
C ARG A 489 -12.03 18.64 -8.64
N ARG A 490 -11.13 19.42 -9.24
CA ARG A 490 -9.71 19.12 -9.30
C ARG A 490 -9.08 19.32 -7.92
N TYR A 491 -8.18 18.41 -7.57
CA TYR A 491 -7.34 18.46 -6.35
C TYR A 491 -5.86 18.22 -6.73
N PRO A 492 -4.92 18.48 -5.82
CA PRO A 492 -3.50 18.22 -6.07
C PRO A 492 -3.24 16.79 -6.55
N CYS A 493 -2.53 16.66 -7.66
CA CYS A 493 -2.25 15.38 -8.29
C CYS A 493 -1.37 14.51 -7.39
N ARG A 494 -1.80 13.28 -7.12
CA ARG A 494 -1.05 12.32 -6.29
C ARG A 494 0.21 11.82 -6.97
N GLN A 495 0.25 11.79 -8.31
CA GLN A 495 1.43 11.37 -9.05
C GLN A 495 2.65 12.23 -8.69
N ILE A 496 2.51 13.54 -8.74
CA ILE A 496 3.62 14.46 -8.43
C ILE A 496 3.90 14.62 -6.93
N THR A 497 2.93 14.30 -6.06
CA THR A 497 3.11 14.48 -4.61
C THR A 497 3.69 13.24 -3.92
N ARG A 498 3.65 12.07 -4.56
CA ARG A 498 4.07 10.81 -3.95
C ARG A 498 4.99 9.98 -4.84
N ARG A 499 4.97 10.19 -6.16
CA ARG A 499 5.64 9.35 -7.14
C ARG A 499 6.69 10.12 -7.92
N MET A 500 7.72 9.41 -8.35
CA MET A 500 8.74 9.87 -9.27
C MET A 500 8.84 8.87 -10.42
N THR A 501 9.03 9.35 -11.63
CA THR A 501 9.30 8.53 -12.80
C THR A 501 10.71 8.83 -13.29
N ILE A 502 11.54 7.79 -13.39
CA ILE A 502 12.89 7.85 -13.93
C ILE A 502 12.87 7.08 -15.24
N LEU A 503 13.18 7.76 -16.33
CA LEU A 503 13.25 7.19 -17.67
C LEU A 503 14.57 6.43 -17.86
N CYS A 504 14.64 5.56 -18.86
CA CYS A 504 15.81 4.70 -19.06
C CYS A 504 17.08 5.45 -19.47
N ASP A 505 16.97 6.70 -19.95
CA ASP A 505 18.11 7.60 -20.15
C ASP A 505 18.56 8.32 -18.86
N GLY A 506 17.95 7.99 -17.72
CA GLY A 506 18.20 8.61 -16.42
C GLY A 506 17.42 9.88 -16.15
N SER A 507 16.70 10.44 -17.13
CA SER A 507 15.91 11.66 -16.94
C SER A 507 14.80 11.44 -15.90
N VAL A 508 14.70 12.36 -14.93
CA VAL A 508 13.60 12.38 -13.96
C VAL A 508 12.47 13.21 -14.54
N ALA A 509 11.48 12.54 -15.09
CA ALA A 509 10.32 13.16 -15.71
C ALA A 509 9.46 13.93 -14.68
N GLN A 510 8.72 14.94 -15.14
CA GLN A 510 7.79 15.70 -14.30
C GLN A 510 6.75 14.78 -13.61
N CYS A 511 6.25 13.81 -14.34
CA CYS A 511 5.40 12.70 -13.87
C CYS A 511 5.36 11.58 -14.92
N ASP A 512 4.56 10.56 -14.72
CA ASP A 512 4.36 9.44 -15.65
C ASP A 512 3.70 9.80 -17.00
N GLN A 513 3.19 11.03 -17.15
CA GLN A 513 2.67 11.56 -18.41
C GLN A 513 3.75 12.26 -19.26
N ASP A 514 4.90 12.56 -18.71
CA ASP A 514 6.01 13.19 -19.44
C ASP A 514 6.89 12.12 -20.11
N TRP A 515 6.33 11.46 -21.12
CA TRP A 515 6.95 10.32 -21.79
C TRP A 515 8.30 10.65 -22.46
N PHE A 516 8.52 11.90 -22.84
CA PHE A 516 9.75 12.35 -23.48
C PHE A 516 10.74 13.03 -22.53
N GLY A 517 10.39 13.20 -21.26
CA GLY A 517 11.22 13.95 -20.31
C GLY A 517 11.38 15.43 -20.66
N ARG A 518 10.40 16.02 -21.36
CA ARG A 518 10.47 17.43 -21.83
C ARG A 518 10.51 18.44 -20.69
N ALA A 519 9.96 18.07 -19.55
CA ALA A 519 9.99 18.86 -18.32
C ALA A 519 10.76 18.13 -17.20
N ALA A 520 11.87 17.48 -17.58
CA ALA A 520 12.69 16.72 -16.62
C ALA A 520 13.29 17.63 -15.55
N ALA A 521 13.30 17.15 -14.31
CA ALA A 521 13.93 17.83 -13.18
C ALA A 521 15.47 17.75 -13.19
N GLY A 522 16.03 16.86 -14.02
CA GLY A 522 17.46 16.58 -14.18
C GLY A 522 17.66 15.09 -14.49
N ASN A 523 18.88 14.58 -14.29
CA ASN A 523 19.25 13.20 -14.62
C ASN A 523 19.79 12.46 -13.40
N ALA A 524 19.21 11.32 -13.08
CA ALA A 524 19.59 10.45 -11.95
C ALA A 524 20.93 9.69 -12.19
N GLY A 525 21.43 9.70 -13.40
CA GLY A 525 22.79 9.26 -13.72
C GLY A 525 23.87 10.21 -13.18
N ASP A 526 23.57 11.49 -13.05
CA ASP A 526 24.53 12.54 -12.69
C ASP A 526 24.26 13.17 -11.32
N GLN A 527 23.01 13.10 -10.84
CA GLN A 527 22.55 13.79 -9.63
C GLN A 527 21.87 12.83 -8.63
N PRO A 528 21.96 13.11 -7.32
CA PRO A 528 21.24 12.35 -6.31
C PRO A 528 19.71 12.39 -6.51
N VAL A 529 19.05 11.24 -6.34
CA VAL A 529 17.57 11.11 -6.48
C VAL A 529 16.83 12.07 -5.55
N ALA A 530 17.29 12.24 -4.31
CA ALA A 530 16.72 13.18 -3.35
C ALA A 530 16.76 14.64 -3.88
N GLN A 531 17.88 15.06 -4.47
CA GLN A 531 18.01 16.38 -5.06
C GLN A 531 17.00 16.60 -6.20
N LEU A 532 16.84 15.60 -7.07
CA LEU A 532 15.89 15.65 -8.18
C LEU A 532 14.44 15.64 -7.68
N TRP A 533 14.16 14.90 -6.59
CA TRP A 533 12.87 14.96 -5.93
C TRP A 533 12.57 16.37 -5.38
N HIS A 534 13.55 17.03 -4.77
CA HIS A 534 13.42 18.40 -4.31
C HIS A 534 13.26 19.40 -5.46
N ALA A 535 13.91 19.19 -6.61
CA ALA A 535 13.77 20.04 -7.79
C ALA A 535 12.32 20.09 -8.33
N LEU A 536 11.50 19.06 -8.08
CA LEU A 536 10.07 19.06 -8.40
C LEU A 536 9.18 19.79 -7.35
N GLN A 537 9.76 20.38 -6.31
CA GLN A 537 9.01 21.06 -5.24
C GLN A 537 8.19 22.27 -5.72
N PRO A 538 8.70 23.14 -6.64
CA PRO A 538 7.89 24.23 -7.19
C PRO A 538 6.59 23.76 -7.84
N LEU A 539 6.63 22.66 -8.57
CA LEU A 539 5.44 22.06 -9.19
C LEU A 539 4.42 21.60 -8.13
N ARG A 540 4.90 20.96 -7.05
CA ARG A 540 4.03 20.54 -5.93
C ARG A 540 3.37 21.72 -5.24
N ARG A 541 4.09 22.85 -5.06
CA ARG A 541 3.54 24.10 -4.53
C ARG A 541 2.44 24.67 -5.44
N GLN A 542 2.68 24.70 -6.74
CA GLN A 542 1.69 25.14 -7.74
C GLN A 542 0.42 24.29 -7.63
N HIS A 543 0.54 22.97 -7.48
CA HIS A 543 -0.59 22.09 -7.29
C HIS A 543 -1.32 22.32 -5.96
N ALA A 544 -0.61 22.60 -4.87
CA ALA A 544 -1.23 22.96 -3.59
C ALA A 544 -2.03 24.26 -3.65
N GLN A 545 -1.60 25.21 -4.48
CA GLN A 545 -2.23 26.51 -4.69
C GLN A 545 -3.33 26.47 -5.76
N GLY A 546 -3.57 25.32 -6.42
CA GLY A 546 -4.53 25.22 -7.51
C GLY A 546 -4.07 25.80 -8.85
N ALA A 547 -2.80 26.14 -8.99
CA ALA A 547 -2.21 26.76 -10.20
C ALA A 547 -1.77 25.70 -11.23
N TRP A 548 -2.70 24.85 -11.67
CA TRP A 548 -2.40 23.71 -12.55
C TRP A 548 -1.85 24.12 -13.91
N GLU A 549 -2.31 25.27 -14.44
CA GLU A 549 -1.94 25.78 -15.76
C GLU A 549 -0.52 26.35 -15.82
N ALA A 550 0.13 26.53 -14.67
CA ALA A 550 1.52 26.96 -14.62
C ALA A 550 2.50 25.95 -15.27
N SER A 551 2.08 24.68 -15.37
CA SER A 551 2.76 23.65 -16.17
C SER A 551 1.89 23.25 -17.36
N PRO A 552 2.37 23.39 -18.62
CA PRO A 552 1.61 23.03 -19.81
C PRO A 552 1.11 21.58 -19.78
N LEU A 553 1.93 20.64 -19.29
CA LEU A 553 1.56 19.24 -19.13
C LEU A 553 0.39 19.08 -18.15
N CYS A 554 0.45 19.76 -16.99
CA CYS A 554 -0.59 19.66 -15.98
C CYS A 554 -1.87 20.39 -16.39
N GLY A 555 -1.77 21.52 -17.08
CA GLY A 555 -2.93 22.29 -17.59
C GLY A 555 -3.85 21.43 -18.46
N ASN A 556 -3.26 20.67 -19.37
CA ASN A 556 -3.97 19.79 -20.32
C ASN A 556 -4.29 18.39 -19.76
N CYS A 557 -3.70 18.01 -18.62
CA CYS A 557 -3.82 16.66 -18.08
C CYS A 557 -5.24 16.32 -17.63
N ARG A 558 -5.78 15.21 -18.15
CA ARG A 558 -7.07 14.64 -17.78
C ARG A 558 -6.95 13.48 -16.78
N GLN A 559 -5.72 13.11 -16.37
CA GLN A 559 -5.42 11.96 -15.51
C GLN A 559 -4.99 12.34 -14.08
N TRP A 560 -5.19 13.60 -13.68
CA TRP A 560 -4.79 14.15 -12.39
C TRP A 560 -5.42 13.45 -11.17
N TYR A 561 -6.52 12.73 -11.35
CA TYR A 561 -7.27 12.04 -10.29
C TYR A 561 -6.86 10.57 -10.11
N ARG A 562 -5.98 10.03 -10.93
CA ARG A 562 -5.51 8.64 -10.81
C ARG A 562 -4.89 8.38 -9.44
N ALA A 563 -5.14 7.16 -8.92
CA ALA A 563 -4.72 6.74 -7.58
C ALA A 563 -3.21 6.57 -7.44
#